data_fdfa76cdba06adb862f70c2d89612b00
#
_entry.id   fdfa76cdba06adb862f70c2d89612b00
#
_cell.length_a   1.000
_cell.length_b   1.000
_cell.length_c   1.000
_cell.angle_alpha   90.00
_cell.angle_beta   90.00
_cell.angle_gamma   90.00
#
_symmetry.space_group_name_H-M   'P 1'
#
loop_
_entity.id
_entity.type
_entity.pdbx_description
1 polymer ?
#
loop_
_entity_poly.entity_id
_entity_poly.type
_entity_poly.pdbx_seq_one_letter_code
_entity_poly.pdbx_strand_id
1 'polypeptide(L)'
;MKTLKDLKVDGKRVFIRCDFNVPKDEFGNITDDRRIRSVLPTIRYCIDRDCKIILASHYERPEPGKYEEKYSLAPVAKRLRTLLKMENDIFMAEDVVGEDAKAKAAAMEEGDVLLLENLRYEAGETENDMTFAEQLASFAEFYINDAFGACHRKHASIDAITKFFDTDHKAAGFLMSKEINFFSKVLENPVRPFVAVV
;
A
#
# COMPACT_ATOMS: atom_id res chain seq x y z
N MET A 1 -1.56 19.77 -0.40
CA MET A 1 -1.82 18.31 -0.28
C MET A 1 -1.59 17.92 1.16
N LYS A 2 -2.53 17.20 1.80
CA LYS A 2 -2.31 16.62 3.13
C LYS A 2 -1.32 15.47 3.08
N THR A 3 -0.49 15.38 4.10
CA THR A 3 0.48 14.31 4.31
C THR A 3 0.10 13.50 5.55
N LEU A 4 0.67 12.32 5.71
CA LEU A 4 0.44 11.48 6.88
C LEU A 4 0.68 12.22 8.22
N LYS A 5 1.61 13.19 8.25
CA LYS A 5 1.89 13.99 9.45
C LYS A 5 0.75 14.93 9.88
N ASP A 6 -0.15 15.22 8.96
CA ASP A 6 -1.28 16.13 9.21
C ASP A 6 -2.50 15.39 9.79
N LEU A 7 -2.40 14.04 9.93
CA LEU A 7 -3.47 13.20 10.44
C LEU A 7 -3.22 12.73 11.88
N LYS A 8 -4.28 12.54 12.64
CA LYS A 8 -4.24 12.01 14.01
C LYS A 8 -4.52 10.49 13.97
N VAL A 9 -3.48 9.72 13.65
CA VAL A 9 -3.60 8.27 13.39
C VAL A 9 -3.26 7.39 14.60
N ASP A 10 -2.86 7.98 15.74
CA ASP A 10 -2.39 7.25 16.92
C ASP A 10 -3.42 6.21 17.39
N GLY A 11 -3.02 4.95 17.49
CA GLY A 11 -3.85 3.81 17.87
C GLY A 11 -4.94 3.42 16.86
N LYS A 12 -4.97 4.06 15.68
CA LYS A 12 -6.04 3.90 14.68
C LYS A 12 -5.73 2.81 13.65
N ARG A 13 -6.79 2.31 12.99
CA ARG A 13 -6.62 1.47 11.80
C ARG A 13 -6.30 2.33 10.58
N VAL A 14 -5.16 2.02 9.95
CA VAL A 14 -4.63 2.78 8.81
C VAL A 14 -4.45 1.86 7.62
N PHE A 15 -5.17 2.10 6.55
CA PHE A 15 -4.98 1.42 5.27
C PHE A 15 -3.90 2.16 4.47
N ILE A 16 -2.82 1.47 4.10
CA ILE A 16 -1.73 2.04 3.31
C ILE A 16 -1.66 1.34 1.96
N ARG A 17 -1.96 2.07 0.88
CA ARG A 17 -1.76 1.59 -0.49
C ARG A 17 -0.30 1.74 -0.88
N CYS A 18 0.38 0.63 -1.08
CA CYS A 18 1.80 0.52 -1.41
C CYS A 18 2.03 0.06 -2.86
N ASP A 19 3.21 0.27 -3.39
CA ASP A 19 3.66 -0.36 -4.64
C ASP A 19 4.77 -1.38 -4.36
N PHE A 20 4.38 -2.62 -4.12
CA PHE A 20 5.28 -3.76 -3.89
C PHE A 20 5.45 -4.63 -5.15
N ASN A 21 5.21 -4.06 -6.32
CA ASN A 21 5.46 -4.75 -7.59
C ASN A 21 6.98 -4.84 -7.87
N VAL A 22 7.65 -5.68 -7.10
CA VAL A 22 9.11 -5.90 -7.14
C VAL A 22 9.48 -7.06 -8.06
N PRO A 23 10.65 -7.01 -8.73
CA PRO A 23 11.11 -8.13 -9.55
C PRO A 23 11.49 -9.33 -8.69
N LYS A 24 11.16 -10.53 -9.18
CA LYS A 24 11.53 -11.83 -8.61
C LYS A 24 12.33 -12.64 -9.63
N ASP A 25 13.18 -13.53 -9.15
CA ASP A 25 13.83 -14.55 -9.97
C ASP A 25 12.88 -15.73 -10.27
N GLU A 26 13.37 -16.72 -11.02
CA GLU A 26 12.62 -17.94 -11.36
C GLU A 26 12.24 -18.80 -10.15
N PHE A 27 12.90 -18.60 -9.01
CA PHE A 27 12.62 -19.29 -7.74
C PHE A 27 11.68 -18.49 -6.82
N GLY A 28 11.20 -17.31 -7.27
CA GLY A 28 10.32 -16.44 -6.49
C GLY A 28 11.03 -15.55 -5.48
N ASN A 29 12.37 -15.48 -5.47
CA ASN A 29 13.10 -14.59 -4.57
C ASN A 29 13.09 -13.17 -5.12
N ILE A 30 12.93 -12.19 -4.23
CA ILE A 30 12.98 -10.78 -4.59
C ILE A 30 14.42 -10.40 -4.95
N THR A 31 14.64 -9.92 -6.17
CA THR A 31 15.96 -9.51 -6.69
C THR A 31 16.25 -8.02 -6.45
N ASP A 32 15.22 -7.20 -6.29
CA ASP A 32 15.33 -5.78 -5.96
C ASP A 32 14.20 -5.36 -5.03
N ASP A 33 14.54 -4.92 -3.83
CA ASP A 33 13.59 -4.53 -2.78
C ASP A 33 13.43 -3.01 -2.60
N ARG A 34 13.95 -2.18 -3.52
CA ARG A 34 13.93 -0.71 -3.41
C ARG A 34 12.51 -0.16 -3.21
N ARG A 35 11.51 -0.72 -3.90
CA ARG A 35 10.11 -0.30 -3.74
C ARG A 35 9.59 -0.58 -2.33
N ILE A 36 9.94 -1.71 -1.75
CA ILE A 36 9.57 -2.04 -0.36
C ILE A 36 10.25 -1.06 0.60
N ARG A 37 11.56 -0.84 0.43
CA ARG A 37 12.34 0.08 1.30
C ARG A 37 11.82 1.51 1.23
N SER A 38 11.34 1.97 0.08
CA SER A 38 10.86 3.35 -0.08
C SER A 38 9.60 3.67 0.72
N VAL A 39 8.79 2.65 1.06
CA VAL A 39 7.56 2.79 1.85
C VAL A 39 7.82 2.61 3.36
N LEU A 40 8.96 2.04 3.76
CA LEU A 40 9.27 1.80 5.18
C LEU A 40 9.13 3.03 6.09
N PRO A 41 9.51 4.25 5.67
CA PRO A 41 9.31 5.43 6.53
C PRO A 41 7.84 5.65 6.90
N THR A 42 6.91 5.43 5.96
CA THR A 42 5.47 5.54 6.19
C THR A 42 4.98 4.47 7.16
N ILE A 43 5.40 3.22 6.96
CA ILE A 43 5.02 2.09 7.80
C ILE A 43 5.55 2.30 9.23
N ARG A 44 6.83 2.65 9.39
CA ARG A 44 7.44 2.89 10.70
C ARG A 44 6.78 4.04 11.45
N TYR A 45 6.45 5.13 10.75
CA TYR A 45 5.73 6.24 11.36
C TYR A 45 4.39 5.81 11.98
N CYS A 46 3.70 4.88 11.35
CA CYS A 46 2.45 4.32 11.87
C CYS A 46 2.72 3.32 13.02
N ILE A 47 3.75 2.48 12.92
CA ILE A 47 4.16 1.57 14.01
C ILE A 47 4.52 2.37 15.27
N ASP A 48 5.32 3.43 15.14
CA ASP A 48 5.74 4.30 16.25
C ASP A 48 4.56 5.05 16.93
N ARG A 49 3.34 4.92 16.38
CA ARG A 49 2.08 5.49 16.87
C ARG A 49 1.04 4.45 17.22
N ASP A 50 1.48 3.23 17.41
CA ASP A 50 0.62 2.10 17.81
C ASP A 50 -0.55 1.88 16.84
N CYS A 51 -0.40 2.26 15.56
CA CYS A 51 -1.44 2.06 14.56
C CYS A 51 -1.59 0.57 14.24
N LYS A 52 -2.82 0.15 13.93
CA LYS A 52 -3.14 -1.13 13.31
C LYS A 52 -3.05 -0.95 11.80
N ILE A 53 -2.03 -1.53 11.17
CA ILE A 53 -1.64 -1.18 9.80
C ILE A 53 -2.10 -2.25 8.83
N ILE A 54 -2.93 -1.88 7.86
CA ILE A 54 -3.34 -2.74 6.75
C ILE A 54 -2.61 -2.30 5.49
N LEU A 55 -1.71 -3.14 4.98
CA LEU A 55 -0.97 -2.91 3.76
C LEU A 55 -1.67 -3.57 2.58
N ALA A 56 -1.79 -2.85 1.47
CA ALA A 56 -2.36 -3.36 0.24
C ALA A 56 -1.49 -2.98 -0.96
N SER A 57 -1.27 -3.94 -1.84
CA SER A 57 -0.50 -3.72 -3.07
C SER A 57 -0.99 -4.62 -4.19
N HIS A 58 -0.69 -4.24 -5.41
CA HIS A 58 -0.75 -5.13 -6.56
C HIS A 58 0.61 -5.78 -6.80
N TYR A 59 0.60 -6.94 -7.43
CA TYR A 59 1.79 -7.59 -7.95
C TYR A 59 1.48 -8.21 -9.32
N GLU A 60 2.28 -7.84 -10.32
CA GLU A 60 2.13 -8.32 -11.71
C GLU A 60 0.68 -8.19 -12.26
N ARG A 61 0.24 -9.12 -13.10
CA ARG A 61 -1.10 -9.13 -13.72
C ARG A 61 -1.71 -10.53 -13.71
N PRO A 62 -2.10 -11.05 -12.54
CA PRO A 62 -2.82 -12.33 -12.49
C PRO A 62 -4.17 -12.21 -13.19
N GLU A 63 -4.72 -13.36 -13.56
CA GLU A 63 -6.12 -13.48 -13.98
C GLU A 63 -7.01 -13.31 -12.74
N PRO A 64 -7.98 -12.36 -12.75
CA PRO A 64 -8.88 -12.18 -11.63
C PRO A 64 -9.67 -13.45 -11.28
N GLY A 65 -9.86 -13.70 -9.99
CA GLY A 65 -10.54 -14.89 -9.49
C GLY A 65 -9.70 -16.18 -9.50
N LYS A 66 -8.46 -16.12 -10.00
CA LYS A 66 -7.56 -17.27 -10.05
C LYS A 66 -6.32 -17.04 -9.23
N TYR A 67 -6.20 -17.75 -8.12
CA TYR A 67 -4.97 -17.74 -7.32
C TYR A 67 -3.85 -18.51 -8.04
N GLU A 68 -2.70 -17.87 -8.18
CA GLU A 68 -1.45 -18.48 -8.63
C GLU A 68 -0.31 -18.02 -7.70
N GLU A 69 0.34 -18.95 -7.02
CA GLU A 69 1.39 -18.67 -6.01
C GLU A 69 2.48 -17.72 -6.51
N LYS A 70 2.84 -17.78 -7.79
CA LYS A 70 3.84 -16.89 -8.40
C LYS A 70 3.47 -15.41 -8.29
N TYR A 71 2.18 -15.08 -8.16
CA TYR A 71 1.66 -13.71 -8.03
C TYR A 71 1.31 -13.34 -6.60
N SER A 72 1.55 -14.24 -5.63
CA SER A 72 1.33 -13.95 -4.21
C SER A 72 2.31 -12.90 -3.68
N LEU A 73 1.83 -12.12 -2.71
CA LEU A 73 2.63 -11.17 -1.93
C LEU A 73 3.37 -11.82 -0.75
N ALA A 74 3.30 -13.14 -0.56
CA ALA A 74 3.98 -13.85 0.53
C ALA A 74 5.51 -13.57 0.60
N PRO A 75 6.26 -13.51 -0.51
CA PRO A 75 7.68 -13.12 -0.47
C PRO A 75 7.88 -11.68 0.02
N VAL A 76 6.93 -10.77 -0.26
CA VAL A 76 6.96 -9.38 0.22
C VAL A 76 6.74 -9.34 1.73
N ALA A 77 5.78 -10.09 2.28
CA ALA A 77 5.56 -10.20 3.73
C ALA A 77 6.82 -10.66 4.46
N LYS A 78 7.47 -11.72 3.96
CA LYS A 78 8.75 -12.22 4.50
C LYS A 78 9.85 -11.15 4.46
N ARG A 79 9.94 -10.39 3.36
CA ARG A 79 10.93 -9.33 3.22
C ARG A 79 10.65 -8.14 4.13
N LEU A 80 9.40 -7.73 4.26
CA LEU A 80 8.98 -6.66 5.18
C LEU A 80 9.36 -6.98 6.64
N ARG A 81 9.10 -8.21 7.10
CA ARG A 81 9.51 -8.68 8.44
C ARG A 81 11.00 -8.46 8.69
N THR A 82 11.83 -8.88 7.74
CA THR A 82 13.29 -8.70 7.83
C THR A 82 13.70 -7.23 7.90
N LEU A 83 13.03 -6.37 7.14
CA LEU A 83 13.38 -4.94 7.03
C LEU A 83 12.86 -4.11 8.20
N LEU A 84 11.69 -4.44 8.73
CA LEU A 84 11.10 -3.77 9.88
C LEU A 84 11.73 -4.22 11.19
N LYS A 85 12.39 -5.39 11.21
CA LYS A 85 12.97 -6.02 12.41
C LYS A 85 11.94 -6.22 13.52
N MET A 86 10.70 -6.54 13.13
CA MET A 86 9.64 -6.81 14.06
C MET A 86 9.91 -8.12 14.79
N GLU A 87 9.69 -8.15 16.10
CA GLU A 87 9.73 -9.37 16.91
C GLU A 87 8.52 -10.25 16.56
N ASN A 88 7.37 -9.63 16.27
CA ASN A 88 6.15 -10.29 15.84
C ASN A 88 6.09 -10.47 14.32
N ASP A 89 5.31 -11.44 13.89
CA ASP A 89 5.09 -11.72 12.47
C ASP A 89 4.25 -10.62 11.82
N ILE A 90 4.57 -10.33 10.56
CA ILE A 90 3.62 -9.62 9.71
C ILE A 90 2.54 -10.64 9.35
N PHE A 91 1.31 -10.36 9.74
CA PHE A 91 0.18 -11.17 9.33
C PHE A 91 -0.02 -11.00 7.83
N MET A 92 -0.25 -12.10 7.15
CA MET A 92 -0.64 -12.06 5.74
C MET A 92 -2.00 -12.71 5.58
N ALA A 93 -2.92 -12.02 4.90
CA ALA A 93 -4.20 -12.57 4.54
C ALA A 93 -4.07 -13.54 3.34
N GLU A 94 -4.90 -14.55 3.30
CA GLU A 94 -5.00 -15.50 2.18
C GLU A 94 -5.89 -14.96 1.04
N ASP A 95 -6.61 -13.89 1.31
CA ASP A 95 -7.52 -13.21 0.38
C ASP A 95 -7.36 -11.69 0.47
N VAL A 96 -8.16 -10.95 -0.27
CA VAL A 96 -8.11 -9.47 -0.30
C VAL A 96 -9.20 -8.87 0.59
N VAL A 97 -10.46 -9.27 0.39
CA VAL A 97 -11.64 -8.76 1.12
C VAL A 97 -12.54 -9.90 1.60
N GLY A 98 -12.00 -11.11 1.64
CA GLY A 98 -12.70 -12.33 2.05
C GLY A 98 -12.76 -12.50 3.57
N GLU A 99 -13.09 -13.71 4.00
CA GLU A 99 -13.28 -14.01 5.41
C GLU A 99 -11.96 -14.02 6.21
N ASP A 100 -10.84 -14.45 5.58
CA ASP A 100 -9.56 -14.50 6.26
C ASP A 100 -9.01 -13.09 6.52
N ALA A 101 -9.05 -12.19 5.51
CA ALA A 101 -8.64 -10.80 5.68
C ALA A 101 -9.47 -10.08 6.75
N LYS A 102 -10.80 -10.29 6.75
CA LYS A 102 -11.70 -9.71 7.74
C LYS A 102 -11.41 -10.21 9.15
N ALA A 103 -11.23 -11.53 9.32
CA ALA A 103 -10.91 -12.14 10.60
C ALA A 103 -9.58 -11.62 11.16
N LYS A 104 -8.54 -11.59 10.33
CA LYS A 104 -7.21 -11.07 10.72
C LYS A 104 -7.26 -9.58 11.04
N ALA A 105 -7.95 -8.77 10.23
CA ALA A 105 -8.11 -7.34 10.50
C ALA A 105 -8.88 -7.06 11.80
N ALA A 106 -9.89 -7.88 12.12
CA ALA A 106 -10.64 -7.75 13.37
C ALA A 106 -9.81 -8.13 14.61
N ALA A 107 -8.89 -9.08 14.47
CA ALA A 107 -8.03 -9.58 15.55
C ALA A 107 -6.78 -8.72 15.78
N MET A 108 -6.50 -7.71 14.96
CA MET A 108 -5.30 -6.86 15.08
C MET A 108 -5.26 -6.13 16.42
N GLU A 109 -4.07 -6.11 17.01
CA GLU A 109 -3.71 -5.30 18.17
C GLU A 109 -2.88 -4.06 17.74
N GLU A 110 -2.62 -3.16 18.67
CA GLU A 110 -1.81 -1.96 18.43
C GLU A 110 -0.38 -2.34 18.00
N GLY A 111 0.11 -1.70 16.94
CA GLY A 111 1.42 -1.99 16.35
C GLY A 111 1.43 -3.13 15.33
N ASP A 112 0.33 -3.88 15.17
CA ASP A 112 0.23 -4.98 14.21
C ASP A 112 0.26 -4.49 12.76
N VAL A 113 0.81 -5.35 11.89
CA VAL A 113 0.85 -5.14 10.45
C VAL A 113 0.21 -6.33 9.75
N LEU A 114 -0.85 -6.08 8.99
CA LEU A 114 -1.53 -7.03 8.12
C LEU A 114 -1.23 -6.67 6.65
N LEU A 115 -0.70 -7.60 5.88
CA LEU A 115 -0.60 -7.48 4.42
C LEU A 115 -1.75 -8.28 3.78
N LEU A 116 -2.59 -7.60 3.01
CA LEU A 116 -3.60 -8.26 2.19
C LEU A 116 -2.94 -9.01 1.03
N GLU A 117 -3.63 -10.00 0.46
CA GLU A 117 -3.15 -10.64 -0.75
C GLU A 117 -3.25 -9.67 -1.95
N ASN A 118 -2.68 -10.07 -3.08
CA ASN A 118 -2.57 -9.27 -4.29
C ASN A 118 -3.93 -8.73 -4.73
N LEU A 119 -4.09 -7.41 -4.70
CA LEU A 119 -5.34 -6.72 -5.08
C LEU A 119 -5.86 -7.12 -6.46
N ARG A 120 -4.97 -7.52 -7.37
CA ARG A 120 -5.35 -7.91 -8.74
C ARG A 120 -5.95 -9.29 -8.88
N TYR A 121 -6.07 -10.04 -7.80
CA TYR A 121 -6.94 -11.21 -7.80
C TYR A 121 -8.41 -10.84 -7.84
N GLU A 122 -8.74 -9.57 -7.52
CA GLU A 122 -10.09 -9.05 -7.61
C GLU A 122 -10.27 -8.21 -8.88
N ALA A 123 -11.24 -8.57 -9.73
CA ALA A 123 -11.55 -7.83 -10.95
C ALA A 123 -11.89 -6.37 -10.67
N GLY A 124 -12.60 -6.13 -9.56
CA GLY A 124 -13.00 -4.80 -9.11
C GLY A 124 -11.85 -3.82 -8.91
N GLU A 125 -10.61 -4.31 -8.68
CA GLU A 125 -9.44 -3.42 -8.55
C GLU A 125 -9.19 -2.64 -9.84
N THR A 126 -9.09 -3.33 -10.97
CA THR A 126 -8.80 -2.68 -12.26
C THR A 126 -10.01 -2.01 -12.89
N GLU A 127 -11.21 -2.42 -12.55
CA GLU A 127 -12.47 -1.85 -12.99
C GLU A 127 -12.84 -0.57 -12.22
N ASN A 128 -12.08 -0.23 -11.18
CA ASN A 128 -12.39 0.88 -10.29
C ASN A 128 -13.77 0.73 -9.62
N ASP A 129 -14.10 -0.51 -9.25
CA ASP A 129 -15.41 -0.86 -8.72
C ASP A 129 -15.66 -0.23 -7.35
N MET A 130 -16.84 0.37 -7.18
CA MET A 130 -17.20 1.07 -5.94
C MET A 130 -17.47 0.12 -4.78
N THR A 131 -18.07 -1.05 -5.04
CA THR A 131 -18.39 -2.04 -4.01
C THR A 131 -17.12 -2.66 -3.46
N PHE A 132 -16.18 -2.99 -4.33
CA PHE A 132 -14.86 -3.47 -3.93
C PHE A 132 -14.08 -2.39 -3.15
N ALA A 133 -14.14 -1.14 -3.59
CA ALA A 133 -13.52 -0.02 -2.88
C ALA A 133 -14.12 0.20 -1.48
N GLU A 134 -15.44 0.04 -1.32
CA GLU A 134 -16.12 0.10 -0.04
C GLU A 134 -15.65 -1.02 0.91
N GLN A 135 -15.52 -2.24 0.38
CA GLN A 135 -14.99 -3.37 1.15
C GLN A 135 -13.56 -3.10 1.63
N LEU A 136 -12.68 -2.56 0.78
CA LEU A 136 -11.32 -2.16 1.18
C LEU A 136 -11.35 -1.04 2.23
N ALA A 137 -12.20 -0.03 2.04
CA ALA A 137 -12.31 1.09 2.98
C ALA A 137 -12.82 0.65 4.36
N SER A 138 -13.64 -0.40 4.43
CA SER A 138 -14.20 -0.93 5.69
C SER A 138 -13.14 -1.46 6.67
N PHE A 139 -11.94 -1.75 6.18
CA PHE A 139 -10.85 -2.23 7.03
C PHE A 139 -10.26 -1.15 7.94
N ALA A 140 -10.38 0.15 7.62
CA ALA A 140 -9.65 1.19 8.33
C ALA A 140 -10.41 2.51 8.50
N GLU A 141 -9.93 3.32 9.43
CA GLU A 141 -10.44 4.66 9.71
C GLU A 141 -9.70 5.72 8.86
N PHE A 142 -8.46 5.41 8.45
CA PHE A 142 -7.61 6.31 7.67
C PHE A 142 -7.08 5.62 6.41
N TYR A 143 -6.99 6.38 5.33
CA TYR A 143 -6.42 5.93 4.06
C TYR A 143 -5.17 6.73 3.70
N ILE A 144 -4.08 6.02 3.42
CA ILE A 144 -2.81 6.59 2.98
C ILE A 144 -2.45 6.04 1.60
N ASN A 145 -2.25 6.91 0.63
CA ASN A 145 -1.68 6.52 -0.65
C ASN A 145 -0.17 6.76 -0.64
N ASP A 146 0.60 5.69 -0.73
CA ASP A 146 2.07 5.72 -0.83
C ASP A 146 2.58 4.97 -2.08
N ALA A 147 1.70 4.75 -3.06
CA ALA A 147 1.97 4.04 -4.30
C ALA A 147 2.18 5.01 -5.46
N PHE A 148 3.26 5.81 -5.45
CA PHE A 148 3.52 6.81 -6.49
C PHE A 148 3.54 6.20 -7.89
N GLY A 149 4.21 5.04 -8.09
CA GLY A 149 4.29 4.37 -9.39
C GLY A 149 2.95 3.93 -9.99
N ALA A 150 1.90 3.84 -9.17
CA ALA A 150 0.56 3.43 -9.59
C ALA A 150 -0.49 4.56 -9.50
N CYS A 151 -0.14 5.74 -8.97
CA CYS A 151 -1.08 6.83 -8.68
C CYS A 151 -1.79 7.41 -9.91
N HIS A 152 -1.23 7.21 -11.12
CA HIS A 152 -1.82 7.62 -12.38
C HIS A 152 -2.95 6.69 -12.87
N ARG A 153 -3.15 5.54 -12.20
CA ARG A 153 -4.15 4.53 -12.60
C ARG A 153 -5.46 4.79 -11.87
N LYS A 154 -6.55 4.68 -12.62
CA LYS A 154 -7.90 4.73 -12.05
C LYS A 154 -8.31 3.33 -11.58
N HIS A 155 -7.79 2.92 -10.43
CA HIS A 155 -8.07 1.62 -9.80
C HIS A 155 -8.81 1.82 -8.47
N ALA A 156 -9.58 0.81 -8.04
CA ALA A 156 -10.42 0.89 -6.84
C ALA A 156 -9.63 1.29 -5.59
N SER A 157 -8.46 0.68 -5.36
CA SER A 157 -7.61 0.97 -4.21
C SER A 157 -6.89 2.32 -4.27
N ILE A 158 -6.97 3.06 -5.38
CA ILE A 158 -6.31 4.35 -5.59
C ILE A 158 -7.32 5.49 -5.76
N ASP A 159 -8.36 5.29 -6.60
CA ASP A 159 -9.35 6.30 -6.93
C ASP A 159 -10.65 6.10 -6.15
N ALA A 160 -11.40 5.03 -6.41
CA ALA A 160 -12.73 4.83 -5.83
C ALA A 160 -12.72 4.81 -4.30
N ILE A 161 -11.72 4.17 -3.67
CA ILE A 161 -11.56 4.09 -2.22
C ILE A 161 -11.52 5.48 -1.55
N THR A 162 -10.98 6.48 -2.24
CA THR A 162 -10.87 7.84 -1.69
C THR A 162 -12.21 8.50 -1.41
N LYS A 163 -13.30 8.00 -1.99
CA LYS A 163 -14.65 8.53 -1.80
C LYS A 163 -15.26 8.12 -0.45
N PHE A 164 -14.71 7.08 0.18
CA PHE A 164 -15.16 6.56 1.47
C PHE A 164 -14.43 7.21 2.66
N PHE A 165 -13.46 8.07 2.40
CA PHE A 165 -12.74 8.83 3.41
C PHE A 165 -12.90 10.33 3.14
N ASP A 166 -13.25 11.09 4.17
CA ASP A 166 -13.24 12.56 4.08
C ASP A 166 -11.82 13.11 4.00
N THR A 167 -11.70 14.45 3.95
CA THR A 167 -10.41 15.12 3.82
C THR A 167 -9.53 15.02 5.06
N ASP A 168 -10.09 14.69 6.21
CA ASP A 168 -9.37 14.56 7.49
C ASP A 168 -8.93 13.12 7.77
N HIS A 169 -9.41 12.16 6.96
CA HIS A 169 -9.11 10.75 7.09
C HIS A 169 -8.32 10.17 5.91
N LYS A 170 -7.82 11.01 5.00
CA LYS A 170 -6.97 10.56 3.89
C LYS A 170 -5.80 11.49 3.64
N ALA A 171 -4.65 10.92 3.27
CA ALA A 171 -3.44 11.68 2.98
C ALA A 171 -2.47 10.92 2.05
N ALA A 172 -1.46 11.63 1.58
CA ALA A 172 -0.30 11.04 0.93
C ALA A 172 0.69 10.51 1.97
N GLY A 173 1.27 9.35 1.72
CA GLY A 173 2.41 8.82 2.46
C GLY A 173 3.69 9.60 2.15
N PHE A 174 4.77 9.23 2.82
CA PHE A 174 6.04 9.97 2.70
C PHE A 174 6.71 9.81 1.35
N LEU A 175 6.63 8.61 0.74
CA LEU A 175 7.13 8.40 -0.62
C LEU A 175 6.37 9.27 -1.62
N MET A 176 5.05 9.19 -1.60
CA MET A 176 4.18 9.98 -2.48
C MET A 176 4.46 11.47 -2.34
N SER A 177 4.56 11.97 -1.10
CA SER A 177 4.83 13.37 -0.81
C SER A 177 6.20 13.82 -1.30
N LYS A 178 7.21 12.98 -1.13
CA LYS A 178 8.58 13.24 -1.61
C LYS A 178 8.62 13.35 -3.14
N GLU A 179 8.00 12.40 -3.84
CA GLU A 179 7.99 12.38 -5.31
C GLU A 179 7.22 13.58 -5.88
N ILE A 180 6.03 13.90 -5.34
CA ILE A 180 5.26 15.06 -5.79
C ILE A 180 6.06 16.36 -5.56
N ASN A 181 6.68 16.54 -4.39
CA ASN A 181 7.48 17.73 -4.10
C ASN A 181 8.70 17.83 -5.03
N PHE A 182 9.32 16.70 -5.38
CA PHE A 182 10.42 16.67 -6.33
C PHE A 182 9.97 17.11 -7.72
N PHE A 183 8.90 16.52 -8.26
CA PHE A 183 8.38 16.87 -9.58
C PHE A 183 7.88 18.31 -9.64
N SER A 184 7.19 18.81 -8.62
CA SER A 184 6.75 20.21 -8.56
C SER A 184 7.93 21.18 -8.67
N LYS A 185 9.02 20.94 -7.92
CA LYS A 185 10.23 21.77 -7.99
C LYS A 185 10.89 21.73 -9.36
N VAL A 186 10.98 20.53 -9.97
CA VAL A 186 11.58 20.35 -11.29
C VAL A 186 10.76 21.05 -12.38
N LEU A 187 9.42 21.02 -12.28
CA LEU A 187 8.54 21.67 -13.27
C LEU A 187 8.48 23.20 -13.10
N GLU A 188 8.50 23.70 -11.85
CA GLU A 188 8.42 25.13 -11.57
C GLU A 188 9.77 25.85 -11.77
N ASN A 189 10.88 25.24 -11.33
CA ASN A 189 12.22 25.83 -11.39
C ASN A 189 13.30 24.79 -11.77
N PRO A 190 13.35 24.34 -13.03
CA PRO A 190 14.33 23.36 -13.46
C PRO A 190 15.75 23.93 -13.42
N VAL A 191 16.65 23.22 -12.75
CA VAL A 191 18.10 23.49 -12.86
C VAL A 191 18.52 23.09 -14.27
N ARG A 192 19.16 24.02 -15.00
CA ARG A 192 19.59 23.77 -16.39
C ARG A 192 21.05 23.32 -16.46
N PRO A 193 21.43 22.40 -17.37
CA PRO A 193 20.59 21.80 -18.42
C PRO A 193 19.60 20.76 -17.83
N PHE A 194 18.35 20.78 -18.30
CA PHE A 194 17.33 19.81 -17.95
C PHE A 194 17.04 18.94 -19.18
N VAL A 195 17.24 17.62 -19.05
CA VAL A 195 17.01 16.64 -20.12
C VAL A 195 16.04 15.59 -19.62
N ALA A 196 14.94 15.39 -20.32
CA ALA A 196 14.02 14.28 -20.10
C ALA A 196 14.23 13.21 -21.17
N VAL A 197 14.41 11.97 -20.74
CA VAL A 197 14.45 10.80 -21.62
C VAL A 197 13.14 10.05 -21.43
N VAL A 198 12.37 9.87 -22.52
CA VAL A 198 11.05 9.24 -22.55
C VAL A 198 11.12 7.92 -23.28
#